data_95ce5fdcc2df18c9fc99294fad236cf3
#
_entry.id   95ce5fdcc2df18c9fc99294fad236cf3
#
_cell.length_a   1.000
_cell.length_b   1.000
_cell.length_c   1.000
_cell.angle_alpha   90.00
_cell.angle_beta   90.00
_cell.angle_gamma   90.00
#
_symmetry.space_group_name_H-M   'P 1'
#
loop_
_entity.id
_entity.type
_entity.pdbx_description
1 polymer ?
#
loop_
_entity_poly.entity_id
_entity_poly.type
_entity_poly.pdbx_seq_one_letter_code
_entity_poly.pdbx_strand_id
1 'polypeptide(L)'
;MSFIKEYAQKLVTAEEAVKVVKSHDWVDYGWTTGTPVALDAALAARADELEDVKVRGGILLREPEIFKVDNVADHFTWNSWHMGGLERKAISKGFAFYSPLKYSELPRYYRENIRHLNVAMFQVAPMDKHGFFNFGPNASHMMAVCEAADVIIVEVNENMPRCLGGFEEGIHISKVDMIVEGNNPAIDELGGGGAATEVDQA
;
A
#
# COMPACT_ATOMS: atom_id res chain seq x y z
N MET A 1 -7.97 20.04 19.11
CA MET A 1 -8.95 18.91 19.15
C MET A 1 -8.20 17.72 19.74
N SER A 2 -8.83 16.83 20.52
CA SER A 2 -8.15 15.62 20.98
C SER A 2 -7.95 14.67 19.79
N PHE A 3 -6.79 14.02 19.65
CA PHE A 3 -6.51 13.07 18.57
C PHE A 3 -7.55 11.94 18.49
N ILE A 4 -8.11 11.54 19.64
CA ILE A 4 -9.19 10.54 19.70
C ILE A 4 -10.46 11.05 19.01
N LYS A 5 -10.81 12.33 19.18
CA LYS A 5 -11.97 12.91 18.48
C LYS A 5 -11.73 13.05 16.99
N GLU A 6 -10.52 13.42 16.59
CA GLU A 6 -10.14 13.50 15.19
C GLU A 6 -10.15 12.12 14.55
N TYR A 7 -9.62 11.10 15.24
CA TYR A 7 -9.67 9.70 14.80
C TYR A 7 -11.12 9.25 14.55
N ALA A 8 -12.00 9.45 15.51
CA ALA A 8 -13.41 9.07 15.38
C ALA A 8 -14.15 9.79 14.23
N GLN A 9 -13.73 11.00 13.87
CA GLN A 9 -14.31 11.75 12.75
C GLN A 9 -13.82 11.25 11.39
N LYS A 10 -12.61 10.68 11.32
CA LYS A 10 -11.99 10.15 10.09
C LYS A 10 -12.22 8.65 9.90
N LEU A 11 -12.75 7.96 10.92
CA LEU A 11 -13.01 6.54 10.89
C LEU A 11 -14.20 6.24 9.99
N VAL A 12 -13.97 5.41 8.98
CA VAL A 12 -14.96 4.94 7.99
C VAL A 12 -14.78 3.45 7.72
N THR A 13 -15.73 2.83 7.04
CA THR A 13 -15.55 1.46 6.53
C THR A 13 -14.63 1.44 5.30
N ALA A 14 -14.06 0.28 4.96
CA ALA A 14 -13.24 0.14 3.77
C ALA A 14 -14.04 0.45 2.48
N GLU A 15 -15.30 0.01 2.42
CA GLU A 15 -16.20 0.24 1.30
C GLU A 15 -16.52 1.74 1.12
N GLU A 16 -16.62 2.48 2.22
CA GLU A 16 -16.83 3.93 2.13
C GLU A 16 -15.53 4.64 1.70
N ALA A 17 -14.40 4.23 2.26
CA ALA A 17 -13.11 4.84 1.97
C ALA A 17 -12.74 4.73 0.48
N VAL A 18 -12.94 3.55 -0.13
CA VAL A 18 -12.55 3.33 -1.53
C VAL A 18 -13.44 4.03 -2.55
N LYS A 19 -14.56 4.64 -2.14
CA LYS A 19 -15.44 5.41 -3.05
C LYS A 19 -14.75 6.64 -3.67
N VAL A 20 -13.66 7.11 -3.06
CA VAL A 20 -12.89 8.23 -3.60
C VAL A 20 -12.12 7.85 -4.86
N VAL A 21 -11.82 6.55 -5.05
CA VAL A 21 -11.12 6.05 -6.23
C VAL A 21 -12.05 6.10 -7.44
N LYS A 22 -11.55 6.68 -8.52
CA LYS A 22 -12.23 6.85 -9.80
C LYS A 22 -11.49 6.11 -10.90
N SER A 23 -12.17 5.87 -12.02
CA SER A 23 -11.53 5.37 -13.22
C SER A 23 -10.36 6.26 -13.63
N HIS A 24 -9.28 5.64 -14.10
CA HIS A 24 -8.01 6.24 -14.51
C HIS A 24 -7.12 6.81 -13.39
N ASP A 25 -7.54 6.73 -12.12
CA ASP A 25 -6.73 7.17 -10.99
C ASP A 25 -5.44 6.36 -10.83
N TRP A 26 -4.44 7.02 -10.23
CA TRP A 26 -3.27 6.37 -9.69
C TRP A 26 -3.44 6.16 -8.20
N VAL A 27 -3.31 4.92 -7.77
CA VAL A 27 -3.44 4.49 -6.39
C VAL A 27 -2.12 3.86 -5.94
N ASP A 28 -1.64 4.20 -4.75
CA ASP A 28 -0.43 3.60 -4.18
C ASP A 28 -0.78 2.73 -2.96
N TYR A 29 -0.34 1.47 -2.99
CA TYR A 29 -0.56 0.48 -1.92
C TYR A 29 0.61 0.42 -0.93
N GLY A 30 1.54 1.33 -1.04
CA GLY A 30 2.75 1.28 -0.23
C GLY A 30 3.68 0.15 -0.64
N TRP A 31 4.36 -0.43 0.34
CA TRP A 31 5.46 -1.35 0.10
C TRP A 31 5.38 -2.55 1.04
N THR A 32 5.61 -3.76 0.56
CA THR A 32 5.65 -5.03 1.31
C THR A 32 4.53 -5.19 2.36
N THR A 33 4.85 -5.13 3.66
CA THR A 33 3.89 -5.25 4.77
C THR A 33 2.88 -4.10 4.85
N GLY A 34 3.16 -2.99 4.17
CA GLY A 34 2.24 -1.85 4.05
C GLY A 34 1.09 -2.07 3.08
N THR A 35 1.12 -3.11 2.24
CA THR A 35 0.03 -3.41 1.30
C THR A 35 -1.29 -3.59 2.05
N PRO A 36 -2.37 -2.83 1.71
CA PRO A 36 -3.63 -2.90 2.41
C PRO A 36 -4.35 -4.22 2.13
N VAL A 37 -5.22 -4.65 3.02
CA VAL A 37 -5.97 -5.91 2.91
C VAL A 37 -7.47 -5.64 2.82
N ALA A 38 -8.04 -4.92 3.77
CA ALA A 38 -9.46 -4.59 3.75
C ALA A 38 -9.78 -3.58 2.64
N LEU A 39 -8.93 -2.57 2.47
CA LEU A 39 -9.09 -1.58 1.40
C LEU A 39 -8.90 -2.20 0.01
N ASP A 40 -7.96 -3.15 -0.15
CA ASP A 40 -7.76 -3.87 -1.40
C ASP A 40 -8.99 -4.72 -1.75
N ALA A 41 -9.55 -5.47 -0.79
CA ALA A 41 -10.75 -6.24 -0.99
C ALA A 41 -11.97 -5.36 -1.36
N ALA A 42 -12.12 -4.22 -0.69
CA ALA A 42 -13.18 -3.27 -0.98
C ALA A 42 -13.02 -2.63 -2.37
N LEU A 43 -11.78 -2.34 -2.79
CA LEU A 43 -11.50 -1.81 -4.14
C LEU A 43 -11.79 -2.88 -5.21
N ALA A 44 -11.36 -4.12 -4.99
CA ALA A 44 -11.64 -5.24 -5.89
C ALA A 44 -13.15 -5.45 -6.09
N ALA A 45 -13.96 -5.30 -5.04
CA ALA A 45 -15.42 -5.42 -5.12
C ALA A 45 -16.08 -4.34 -6.01
N ARG A 46 -15.36 -3.26 -6.32
CA ARG A 46 -15.83 -2.18 -7.21
C ARG A 46 -15.34 -2.31 -8.66
N ALA A 47 -14.76 -3.45 -9.04
CA ALA A 47 -14.18 -3.62 -10.37
C ALA A 47 -15.15 -3.22 -11.49
N ASP A 48 -16.39 -3.69 -11.44
CA ASP A 48 -17.41 -3.40 -12.47
C ASP A 48 -17.76 -1.89 -12.60
N GLU A 49 -17.39 -1.07 -11.61
CA GLU A 49 -17.60 0.38 -11.61
C GLU A 49 -16.40 1.16 -12.13
N LEU A 50 -15.22 0.50 -12.25
CA LEU A 50 -13.94 1.14 -12.46
C LEU A 50 -13.25 0.64 -13.73
N GLU A 51 -12.60 1.56 -14.42
CA GLU A 51 -11.83 1.31 -15.63
C GLU A 51 -10.42 1.89 -15.49
N ASP A 52 -9.39 1.12 -15.88
CA ASP A 52 -8.00 1.56 -16.03
C ASP A 52 -7.43 2.24 -14.77
N VAL A 53 -7.75 1.75 -13.57
CA VAL A 53 -7.13 2.20 -12.33
C VAL A 53 -5.70 1.64 -12.25
N LYS A 54 -4.72 2.53 -12.11
CA LYS A 54 -3.30 2.16 -12.02
C LYS A 54 -2.93 2.01 -10.55
N VAL A 55 -2.75 0.77 -10.11
CA VAL A 55 -2.33 0.48 -8.74
C VAL A 55 -0.82 0.27 -8.70
N ARG A 56 -0.16 0.92 -7.76
CA ARG A 56 1.29 0.91 -7.61
C ARG A 56 1.69 0.28 -6.28
N GLY A 57 2.82 -0.41 -6.29
CA GLY A 57 3.40 -1.00 -5.10
C GLY A 57 4.69 -1.74 -5.44
N GLY A 58 5.14 -2.59 -4.53
CA GLY A 58 6.31 -3.43 -4.79
C GLY A 58 6.56 -4.45 -3.69
N ILE A 59 7.21 -5.54 -4.04
CA ILE A 59 7.48 -6.70 -3.17
C ILE A 59 6.20 -7.17 -2.48
N LEU A 60 5.29 -7.70 -3.26
CA LEU A 60 4.06 -8.29 -2.73
C LEU A 60 4.38 -9.55 -1.91
N LEU A 61 3.91 -9.60 -0.68
CA LEU A 61 4.02 -10.76 0.21
C LEU A 61 2.79 -11.66 0.12
N ARG A 62 1.65 -11.09 -0.28
CA ARG A 62 0.40 -11.81 -0.58
C ARG A 62 -0.18 -11.33 -1.91
N GLU A 63 -0.96 -12.18 -2.55
CA GLU A 63 -1.66 -11.81 -3.78
C GLU A 63 -2.81 -10.86 -3.45
N PRO A 64 -2.84 -9.64 -4.02
CA PRO A 64 -3.94 -8.71 -3.82
C PRO A 64 -5.26 -9.24 -4.38
N GLU A 65 -6.39 -8.85 -3.79
CA GLU A 65 -7.72 -9.22 -4.25
C GLU A 65 -8.04 -8.63 -5.64
N ILE A 66 -7.52 -7.43 -5.96
CA ILE A 66 -7.64 -6.87 -7.32
C ILE A 66 -7.02 -7.77 -8.40
N PHE A 67 -6.07 -8.68 -8.08
CA PHE A 67 -5.49 -9.61 -9.05
C PHE A 67 -6.40 -10.79 -9.39
N LYS A 68 -7.43 -11.01 -8.57
CA LYS A 68 -8.39 -12.12 -8.68
C LYS A 68 -9.68 -11.74 -9.39
N VAL A 69 -9.82 -10.46 -9.71
CA VAL A 69 -10.98 -9.93 -10.44
C VAL A 69 -11.03 -10.52 -11.85
N ASP A 70 -12.21 -10.87 -12.32
CA ASP A 70 -12.43 -11.29 -13.70
C ASP A 70 -12.07 -10.14 -14.66
N ASN A 71 -11.41 -10.46 -15.77
CA ASN A 71 -10.95 -9.46 -16.75
C ASN A 71 -10.16 -8.30 -16.13
N VAL A 72 -9.32 -8.60 -15.14
CA VAL A 72 -8.57 -7.61 -14.34
C VAL A 72 -7.93 -6.50 -15.17
N ALA A 73 -7.45 -6.81 -16.37
CA ALA A 73 -6.79 -5.84 -17.26
C ALA A 73 -7.70 -4.69 -17.72
N ASP A 74 -9.02 -4.89 -17.70
CA ASP A 74 -9.99 -3.85 -18.07
C ASP A 74 -10.20 -2.85 -16.91
N HIS A 75 -10.00 -3.30 -15.68
CA HIS A 75 -10.28 -2.56 -14.46
C HIS A 75 -9.02 -2.01 -13.80
N PHE A 76 -7.99 -2.87 -13.66
CA PHE A 76 -6.78 -2.56 -12.89
C PHE A 76 -5.51 -2.88 -13.66
N THR A 77 -4.52 -1.99 -13.53
CA THR A 77 -3.17 -2.21 -14.00
C THR A 77 -2.21 -2.12 -12.81
N TRP A 78 -1.42 -3.18 -12.56
CA TRP A 78 -0.41 -3.16 -11.51
C TRP A 78 0.92 -2.59 -12.03
N ASN A 79 1.41 -1.54 -11.38
CA ASN A 79 2.68 -0.90 -11.70
C ASN A 79 3.67 -1.14 -10.56
N SER A 80 4.59 -2.07 -10.76
CA SER A 80 5.52 -2.48 -9.72
C SER A 80 6.88 -1.82 -9.84
N TRP A 81 7.38 -1.38 -8.70
CA TRP A 81 8.78 -0.94 -8.55
C TRP A 81 9.75 -2.12 -8.42
N HIS A 82 9.26 -3.30 -8.06
CA HIS A 82 10.07 -4.50 -7.86
C HIS A 82 9.31 -5.74 -8.30
N MET A 83 9.99 -6.66 -9.00
CA MET A 83 9.38 -7.86 -9.56
C MET A 83 9.62 -9.09 -8.71
N GLY A 84 8.78 -9.31 -7.70
CA GLY A 84 8.68 -10.55 -6.94
C GLY A 84 7.99 -11.68 -7.71
N GLY A 85 7.70 -12.78 -7.05
CA GLY A 85 7.05 -13.94 -7.66
C GLY A 85 5.62 -13.67 -8.13
N LEU A 86 4.86 -12.91 -7.34
CA LEU A 86 3.47 -12.55 -7.63
C LEU A 86 3.39 -11.57 -8.80
N GLU A 87 4.24 -10.54 -8.79
CA GLU A 87 4.28 -9.54 -9.85
C GLU A 87 4.69 -10.15 -11.19
N ARG A 88 5.64 -11.09 -11.21
CA ARG A 88 6.01 -11.80 -12.45
C ARG A 88 4.86 -12.63 -13.01
N LYS A 89 4.04 -13.25 -12.15
CA LYS A 89 2.81 -13.93 -12.58
C LYS A 89 1.80 -12.95 -13.18
N ALA A 90 1.64 -11.78 -12.57
CA ALA A 90 0.75 -10.74 -13.06
C ALA A 90 1.20 -10.19 -14.43
N ILE A 91 2.50 -10.00 -14.65
CA ILE A 91 3.06 -9.66 -15.98
C ILE A 91 2.71 -10.71 -17.01
N SER A 92 2.88 -12.00 -16.69
CA SER A 92 2.56 -13.07 -17.64
C SER A 92 1.07 -13.14 -17.99
N LYS A 93 0.20 -12.60 -17.15
CA LYS A 93 -1.23 -12.45 -17.40
C LYS A 93 -1.61 -11.14 -18.11
N GLY A 94 -0.65 -10.23 -18.35
CA GLY A 94 -0.82 -9.04 -19.17
C GLY A 94 -1.38 -7.80 -18.47
N PHE A 95 -1.55 -7.81 -17.13
CA PHE A 95 -2.09 -6.66 -16.40
C PHE A 95 -1.09 -5.97 -15.47
N ALA A 96 0.17 -6.38 -15.49
CA ALA A 96 1.21 -5.74 -14.67
C ALA A 96 2.38 -5.25 -15.50
N PHE A 97 2.99 -4.17 -15.04
CA PHE A 97 4.15 -3.53 -15.67
C PHE A 97 5.24 -3.28 -14.65
N TYR A 98 6.48 -3.40 -15.08
CA TYR A 98 7.65 -3.03 -14.29
C TYR A 98 8.07 -1.59 -14.59
N SER A 99 8.20 -0.80 -13.53
CA SER A 99 8.71 0.55 -13.59
C SER A 99 10.12 0.59 -13.02
N PRO A 100 11.18 0.42 -13.84
CA PRO A 100 12.55 0.35 -13.35
C PRO A 100 12.99 1.71 -12.82
N LEU A 101 13.34 1.74 -11.52
CA LEU A 101 13.84 2.93 -10.87
C LEU A 101 14.82 2.50 -9.77
N LYS A 102 15.90 3.27 -9.59
CA LYS A 102 16.80 3.06 -8.46
C LYS A 102 16.04 3.37 -7.16
N TYR A 103 16.10 2.47 -6.19
CA TYR A 103 15.33 2.57 -4.94
C TYR A 103 15.50 3.93 -4.24
N SER A 104 16.73 4.45 -4.17
CA SER A 104 17.01 5.76 -3.57
C SER A 104 16.41 6.95 -4.31
N GLU A 105 15.92 6.78 -5.55
CA GLU A 105 15.27 7.83 -6.34
C GLU A 105 13.74 7.82 -6.16
N LEU A 106 13.17 6.82 -5.50
CA LEU A 106 11.71 6.75 -5.28
C LEU A 106 11.17 7.99 -4.57
N PRO A 107 11.75 8.48 -3.45
CA PRO A 107 11.25 9.68 -2.80
C PRO A 107 11.22 10.89 -3.74
N ARG A 108 12.25 11.05 -4.56
CA ARG A 108 12.34 12.13 -5.54
C ARG A 108 11.26 12.01 -6.60
N TYR A 109 10.99 10.80 -7.10
CA TYR A 109 9.95 10.55 -8.10
C TYR A 109 8.58 11.08 -7.63
N TYR A 110 8.21 10.84 -6.38
CA TYR A 110 6.96 11.31 -5.80
C TYR A 110 6.98 12.81 -5.54
N ARG A 111 8.04 13.32 -4.90
CA ARG A 111 8.15 14.76 -4.54
C ARG A 111 8.24 15.69 -5.74
N GLU A 112 8.83 15.24 -6.85
CA GLU A 112 8.84 15.99 -8.12
C GLU A 112 7.56 15.79 -8.94
N ASN A 113 6.60 15.02 -8.42
CA ASN A 113 5.32 14.74 -9.08
C ASN A 113 5.47 14.29 -10.54
N ILE A 114 6.45 13.40 -10.80
CA ILE A 114 6.69 12.85 -12.14
C ILE A 114 5.44 12.15 -12.67
N ARG A 115 4.68 11.54 -11.77
CA ARG A 115 3.33 11.03 -12.04
C ARG A 115 2.43 11.42 -10.87
N HIS A 116 1.36 12.14 -11.18
CA HIS A 116 0.34 12.52 -10.20
C HIS A 116 -0.21 11.29 -9.48
N LEU A 117 -0.41 11.41 -8.17
CA LEU A 117 -0.93 10.35 -7.31
C LEU A 117 -2.25 10.80 -6.69
N ASN A 118 -3.34 10.13 -7.06
CA ASN A 118 -4.67 10.48 -6.57
C ASN A 118 -4.92 9.95 -5.15
N VAL A 119 -4.61 8.68 -4.90
CA VAL A 119 -4.90 8.04 -3.62
C VAL A 119 -3.70 7.24 -3.13
N ALA A 120 -3.31 7.43 -1.88
CA ALA A 120 -2.44 6.52 -1.15
C ALA A 120 -3.26 5.75 -0.13
N MET A 121 -3.21 4.43 -0.13
CA MET A 121 -3.89 3.59 0.85
C MET A 121 -3.01 2.41 1.26
N PHE A 122 -2.71 2.33 2.55
CA PHE A 122 -1.71 1.40 3.07
C PHE A 122 -1.94 1.07 4.54
N GLN A 123 -1.36 -0.06 4.99
CA GLN A 123 -1.43 -0.46 6.39
C GLN A 123 -0.45 0.33 7.27
N VAL A 124 -0.88 0.56 8.51
CA VAL A 124 -0.10 1.23 9.56
C VAL A 124 -0.31 0.56 10.92
N ALA A 125 0.63 0.76 11.84
CA ALA A 125 0.43 0.42 13.25
C ALA A 125 -0.63 1.36 13.89
N PRO A 126 -1.27 0.95 15.00
CA PRO A 126 -2.22 1.78 15.72
C PRO A 126 -1.65 3.16 16.09
N MET A 127 -2.54 4.17 16.10
CA MET A 127 -2.19 5.53 16.44
C MET A 127 -1.62 5.61 17.86
N ASP A 128 -0.51 6.32 18.01
CA ASP A 128 0.07 6.57 19.33
C ASP A 128 -0.60 7.75 20.07
N LYS A 129 -0.20 7.97 21.33
CA LYS A 129 -0.73 9.06 22.17
C LYS A 129 -0.44 10.47 21.63
N HIS A 130 0.48 10.58 20.68
CA HIS A 130 0.88 11.83 20.04
C HIS A 130 0.20 12.04 18.69
N GLY A 131 -0.68 11.11 18.26
CA GLY A 131 -1.41 11.20 17.00
C GLY A 131 -0.65 10.68 15.80
N PHE A 132 0.40 9.90 15.99
CA PHE A 132 1.17 9.32 14.88
C PHE A 132 0.80 7.87 14.61
N PHE A 133 0.65 7.54 13.33
CA PHE A 133 0.62 6.19 12.80
C PHE A 133 2.02 5.84 12.31
N ASN A 134 2.56 4.70 12.77
CA ASN A 134 3.87 4.22 12.34
C ASN A 134 3.72 3.31 11.12
N PHE A 135 4.60 3.45 10.13
CA PHE A 135 4.59 2.63 8.90
C PHE A 135 5.03 1.17 9.11
N GLY A 136 5.39 0.80 10.35
CA GLY A 136 5.87 -0.54 10.66
C GLY A 136 7.26 -0.81 10.07
N PRO A 137 7.57 -2.06 9.69
CA PRO A 137 8.87 -2.43 9.11
C PRO A 137 9.17 -1.74 7.78
N ASN A 138 8.26 -0.94 7.26
CA ASN A 138 8.20 -0.58 5.86
C ASN A 138 8.06 0.92 5.62
N ALA A 139 8.79 1.72 6.39
CA ALA A 139 8.82 3.18 6.19
C ALA A 139 9.28 3.55 4.77
N SER A 140 10.32 2.90 4.26
CA SER A 140 10.76 3.04 2.86
C SER A 140 10.66 4.49 2.34
N HIS A 141 9.87 4.72 1.31
CA HIS A 141 9.56 6.01 0.70
C HIS A 141 8.16 6.53 1.06
N MET A 142 7.51 5.94 2.07
CA MET A 142 6.09 6.18 2.38
C MET A 142 5.77 7.64 2.69
N MET A 143 6.67 8.39 3.34
CA MET A 143 6.43 9.81 3.57
C MET A 143 6.34 10.59 2.26
N ALA A 144 7.18 10.28 1.28
CA ALA A 144 7.11 10.92 -0.04
C ALA A 144 5.83 10.55 -0.80
N VAL A 145 5.33 9.32 -0.64
CA VAL A 145 4.02 8.90 -1.15
C VAL A 145 2.91 9.74 -0.53
N CYS A 146 2.93 9.90 0.81
CA CYS A 146 1.95 10.71 1.54
C CYS A 146 2.00 12.19 1.15
N GLU A 147 3.19 12.73 0.87
CA GLU A 147 3.36 14.13 0.44
C GLU A 147 2.81 14.38 -0.99
N ALA A 148 2.80 13.34 -1.83
CA ALA A 148 2.39 13.44 -3.23
C ALA A 148 0.91 13.13 -3.46
N ALA A 149 0.26 12.39 -2.56
CA ALA A 149 -1.12 11.96 -2.73
C ALA A 149 -2.13 13.07 -2.47
N ASP A 150 -3.19 13.11 -3.28
CA ASP A 150 -4.33 14.01 -3.02
C ASP A 150 -5.16 13.54 -1.81
N VAL A 151 -5.30 12.21 -1.65
CA VAL A 151 -6.06 11.59 -0.57
C VAL A 151 -5.22 10.50 0.09
N ILE A 152 -5.17 10.50 1.42
CA ILE A 152 -4.43 9.52 2.23
C ILE A 152 -5.41 8.72 3.08
N ILE A 153 -5.43 7.41 2.86
CA ILE A 153 -6.24 6.46 3.61
C ILE A 153 -5.31 5.48 4.34
N VAL A 154 -5.43 5.40 5.65
CA VAL A 154 -4.65 4.42 6.42
C VAL A 154 -5.55 3.28 6.88
N GLU A 155 -5.06 2.04 6.70
CA GLU A 155 -5.66 0.83 7.25
C GLU A 155 -4.91 0.44 8.52
N VAL A 156 -5.55 0.60 9.67
CA VAL A 156 -4.94 0.28 10.95
C VAL A 156 -4.94 -1.23 11.15
N ASN A 157 -3.77 -1.77 11.47
CA ASN A 157 -3.58 -3.18 11.80
C ASN A 157 -2.89 -3.30 13.17
N GLU A 158 -3.58 -3.86 14.16
CA GLU A 158 -3.06 -4.06 15.52
C GLU A 158 -1.85 -4.99 15.57
N ASN A 159 -1.69 -5.87 14.57
CA ASN A 159 -0.54 -6.75 14.44
C ASN A 159 0.68 -6.07 13.78
N MET A 160 0.52 -4.84 13.25
CA MET A 160 1.64 -4.10 12.66
C MET A 160 2.59 -3.65 13.77
N PRO A 161 3.85 -4.12 13.79
CA PRO A 161 4.80 -3.70 14.80
C PRO A 161 5.17 -2.23 14.61
N ARG A 162 5.34 -1.52 15.73
CA ARG A 162 5.92 -0.19 15.70
C ARG A 162 7.43 -0.31 15.56
N CYS A 163 7.96 0.18 14.45
CA CYS A 163 9.38 0.18 14.16
C CYS A 163 9.96 1.58 14.24
N LEU A 164 11.04 1.73 15.02
CA LEU A 164 11.77 2.98 15.13
C LEU A 164 12.92 2.95 14.13
N GLY A 165 12.81 3.69 13.06
CA GLY A 165 13.78 3.72 11.95
C GLY A 165 14.50 5.05 11.78
N GLY A 166 14.25 6.01 12.64
CA GLY A 166 14.80 7.35 12.59
C GLY A 166 13.84 8.36 11.97
N PHE A 167 14.15 8.93 10.84
CA PHE A 167 13.40 10.00 10.21
C PHE A 167 12.30 9.44 9.29
N GLU A 168 11.15 10.10 9.24
CA GLU A 168 10.02 9.75 8.36
C GLU A 168 9.42 8.34 8.61
N GLU A 169 9.38 7.88 9.85
CA GLU A 169 8.88 6.54 10.22
C GLU A 169 7.35 6.44 10.41
N GLY A 170 6.63 7.55 10.26
CA GLY A 170 5.19 7.60 10.49
C GLY A 170 4.55 8.89 10.04
N ILE A 171 3.21 8.89 10.02
CA ILE A 171 2.40 10.01 9.60
C ILE A 171 1.48 10.48 10.74
N HIS A 172 1.37 11.80 10.92
CA HIS A 172 0.47 12.38 11.90
C HIS A 172 -0.98 12.41 11.40
N ILE A 173 -1.93 12.14 12.27
CA ILE A 173 -3.38 12.06 11.96
C ILE A 173 -3.90 13.28 11.19
N SER A 174 -3.35 14.48 11.45
CA SER A 174 -3.75 15.71 10.74
C SER A 174 -3.48 15.69 9.23
N LYS A 175 -2.67 14.73 8.75
CA LYS A 175 -2.35 14.55 7.33
C LYS A 175 -3.12 13.39 6.69
N VAL A 176 -3.85 12.61 7.48
CA VAL A 176 -4.65 11.48 7.03
C VAL A 176 -6.06 11.96 6.75
N ASP A 177 -6.65 11.56 5.65
CA ASP A 177 -8.03 11.93 5.28
C ASP A 177 -9.04 10.94 5.84
N MET A 178 -8.77 9.65 5.73
CA MET A 178 -9.64 8.58 6.21
C MET A 178 -8.86 7.49 6.93
N ILE A 179 -9.51 6.89 7.91
CA ILE A 179 -8.97 5.80 8.73
C ILE A 179 -9.92 4.61 8.60
N VAL A 180 -9.37 3.44 8.33
CA VAL A 180 -10.09 2.18 8.30
C VAL A 180 -9.47 1.25 9.36
N GLU A 181 -10.29 0.69 10.23
CA GLU A 181 -9.87 -0.41 11.09
C GLU A 181 -10.04 -1.71 10.31
N GLY A 182 -8.91 -2.33 9.96
CA GLY A 182 -8.89 -3.55 9.17
C GLY A 182 -9.21 -4.80 10.01
N ASN A 183 -9.12 -5.96 9.37
CA ASN A 183 -9.35 -7.26 10.03
C ASN A 183 -8.13 -7.75 10.84
N ASN A 184 -7.16 -6.89 11.06
CA ASN A 184 -5.92 -7.20 11.79
C ASN A 184 -5.23 -8.48 11.30
N PRO A 185 -4.93 -8.62 9.99
CA PRO A 185 -4.25 -9.80 9.50
C PRO A 185 -2.86 -9.93 10.14
N ALA A 186 -2.39 -11.16 10.29
CA ALA A 186 -0.99 -11.39 10.63
C ALA A 186 -0.09 -10.72 9.57
N ILE A 187 1.05 -10.18 10.02
CA ILE A 187 2.04 -9.63 9.10
C ILE A 187 2.72 -10.77 8.35
N ASP A 188 2.68 -10.70 7.02
CA ASP A 188 3.32 -11.69 6.18
C ASP A 188 4.84 -11.62 6.31
N GLU A 189 5.46 -12.78 6.31
CA GLU A 189 6.91 -12.94 6.34
C GLU A 189 7.43 -13.38 4.96
N LEU A 190 8.62 -12.90 4.61
CA LEU A 190 9.36 -13.52 3.52
C LEU A 190 9.78 -14.91 3.96
N GLY A 191 9.42 -15.93 3.18
CA GLY A 191 9.85 -17.29 3.45
C GLY A 191 11.37 -17.38 3.58
N GLY A 192 11.83 -18.22 4.51
CA GLY A 192 13.26 -18.50 4.67
C GLY A 192 13.87 -19.09 3.39
N GLY A 193 15.16 -18.97 3.23
CA GLY A 193 15.90 -19.66 2.18
C GLY A 193 15.69 -21.17 2.27
N GLY A 194 15.75 -21.87 1.12
CA GLY A 194 15.74 -23.33 1.09
C GLY A 194 16.93 -23.92 1.86
N ALA A 195 16.95 -25.24 2.04
CA ALA A 195 18.12 -25.92 2.58
C ALA A 195 19.36 -25.56 1.76
N ALA A 196 20.50 -25.37 2.45
CA ALA A 196 21.78 -25.09 1.79
C ALA A 196 22.06 -26.13 0.72
N THR A 197 22.38 -25.69 -0.49
CA THR A 197 22.79 -26.55 -1.59
C THR A 197 24.24 -27.01 -1.42
N GLU A 198 24.70 -27.95 -2.22
CA GLU A 198 26.12 -28.35 -2.22
C GLU A 198 27.06 -27.16 -2.51
N VAL A 199 26.61 -26.21 -3.31
CA VAL A 199 27.38 -24.99 -3.62
C VAL A 199 27.44 -24.06 -2.40
N ASP A 200 26.40 -24.01 -1.58
CA ASP A 200 26.39 -23.18 -0.36
C ASP A 200 27.26 -23.79 0.73
N GLN A 201 27.63 -25.06 0.63
CA GLN A 201 28.42 -25.83 1.61
C GLN A 201 29.91 -25.88 1.21
N ALA A 202 30.27 -25.47 0.02
CA ALA A 202 31.63 -25.48 -0.51
C ALA A 202 32.40 -24.20 -0.19
#